data_b1b84f80d750f6c91b894205776cc7ba
#
_entry.id   b1b84f80d750f6c91b894205776cc7ba
#
_cell.length_a   1.000
_cell.length_b   1.000
_cell.length_c   1.000
_cell.angle_alpha   90.00
_cell.angle_beta   90.00
_cell.angle_gamma   90.00
#
_symmetry.space_group_name_H-M   'P 1'
#
loop_
_entity.id
_entity.type
_entity.pdbx_description
1 polymer ?
#
loop_
_entity_poly.entity_id
_entity_poly.type
_entity_poly.pdbx_seq_one_letter_code
_entity_poly.pdbx_strand_id
1 'polypeptide(L)'
;MFGQNGWERTTIAAIAREAAVSKETIYAVWGAKTAILADLAKRAVRGAAPETPLLDQDAPRAAIEGATAAEKIERFAATVTEILGRIAPIVDVARAAAQIDGDSAVLYRSLHEGRRRNLNVFAASLAPDLRAGLSVSDANEELWRLASPELYLLLIKIGGMTADAYAEWLAQSIKALVLGPH
;
A
#
# COMPACT_ATOMS: atom_id res chain seq x y z
N MET A 1 -1.76 -6.56 17.60
CA MET A 1 -2.55 -7.83 17.65
C MET A 1 -2.58 -8.54 16.30
N PHE A 2 -3.18 -8.00 15.23
CA PHE A 2 -3.27 -8.71 13.94
C PHE A 2 -1.92 -9.20 13.40
N GLY A 3 -0.90 -8.35 13.41
CA GLY A 3 0.44 -8.72 12.91
C GLY A 3 1.16 -9.78 13.75
N GLN A 4 0.81 -9.93 15.03
CA GLN A 4 1.44 -10.92 15.95
C GLN A 4 0.65 -12.23 15.99
N ASN A 5 -0.69 -12.15 16.01
CA ASN A 5 -1.56 -13.30 16.25
C ASN A 5 -2.21 -13.81 14.94
N GLY A 6 -2.11 -13.08 13.85
CA GLY A 6 -2.83 -13.36 12.62
C GLY A 6 -4.35 -13.07 12.72
N TRP A 7 -5.06 -13.43 11.64
CA TRP A 7 -6.50 -13.17 11.56
C TRP A 7 -7.32 -14.01 12.55
N GLU A 8 -7.12 -15.33 12.59
CA GLU A 8 -8.00 -16.22 13.35
C GLU A 8 -7.90 -15.99 14.87
N ARG A 9 -6.69 -15.85 15.39
CA ARG A 9 -6.44 -15.66 16.83
C ARG A 9 -6.77 -14.26 17.34
N THR A 10 -6.96 -13.27 16.41
CA THR A 10 -7.39 -11.94 16.77
C THR A 10 -8.91 -11.90 16.79
N THR A 11 -9.51 -12.03 17.98
CA THR A 11 -10.98 -11.99 18.18
C THR A 11 -11.43 -10.62 18.66
N ILE A 12 -12.72 -10.27 18.44
CA ILE A 12 -13.32 -9.04 19.00
C ILE A 12 -13.18 -9.00 20.52
N ALA A 13 -13.32 -10.15 21.21
CA ALA A 13 -13.11 -10.23 22.65
C ALA A 13 -11.66 -9.89 23.07
N ALA A 14 -10.67 -10.35 22.30
CA ALA A 14 -9.27 -10.03 22.56
C ALA A 14 -8.97 -8.55 22.30
N ILE A 15 -9.53 -7.98 21.22
CA ILE A 15 -9.39 -6.55 20.89
C ILE A 15 -10.03 -5.68 21.99
N ALA A 16 -11.25 -6.01 22.42
CA ALA A 16 -11.95 -5.28 23.47
C ALA A 16 -11.19 -5.28 24.80
N ARG A 17 -10.65 -6.46 25.18
CA ARG A 17 -9.81 -6.58 26.39
C ARG A 17 -8.54 -5.72 26.31
N GLU A 18 -7.83 -5.76 25.17
CA GLU A 18 -6.61 -4.98 24.96
C GLU A 18 -6.87 -3.47 24.99
N ALA A 19 -8.02 -3.06 24.42
CA ALA A 19 -8.45 -1.65 24.39
C ALA A 19 -9.12 -1.20 25.69
N ALA A 20 -9.30 -2.07 26.69
CA ALA A 20 -10.02 -1.81 27.94
C ALA A 20 -11.45 -1.27 27.73
N VAL A 21 -12.16 -1.80 26.72
CA VAL A 21 -13.56 -1.47 26.42
C VAL A 21 -14.42 -2.72 26.34
N SER A 22 -15.75 -2.56 26.27
CA SER A 22 -16.68 -3.69 26.08
C SER A 22 -16.69 -4.16 24.61
N LYS A 23 -17.14 -5.41 24.37
CA LYS A 23 -17.35 -5.91 23.00
C LYS A 23 -18.42 -5.10 22.27
N GLU A 24 -19.45 -4.70 22.99
CA GLU A 24 -20.56 -3.87 22.50
C GLU A 24 -20.02 -2.54 21.96
N THR A 25 -19.05 -1.92 22.65
CA THR A 25 -18.37 -0.70 22.19
C THR A 25 -17.65 -0.95 20.85
N ILE A 26 -16.92 -2.06 20.73
CA ILE A 26 -16.25 -2.41 19.47
C ILE A 26 -17.26 -2.60 18.33
N TYR A 27 -18.35 -3.34 18.60
CA TYR A 27 -19.41 -3.56 17.61
C TYR A 27 -20.14 -2.26 17.23
N ALA A 28 -20.37 -1.37 18.19
CA ALA A 28 -21.02 -0.09 17.93
C ALA A 28 -20.18 0.82 17.01
N VAL A 29 -18.84 0.76 17.12
CA VAL A 29 -17.93 1.60 16.32
C VAL A 29 -17.63 1.00 14.94
N TRP A 30 -17.33 -0.29 14.85
CA TRP A 30 -16.87 -0.93 13.62
C TRP A 30 -17.82 -1.97 13.04
N GLY A 31 -18.76 -2.52 13.82
CA GLY A 31 -19.68 -3.55 13.39
C GLY A 31 -19.06 -4.93 13.13
N ALA A 32 -17.85 -4.99 12.56
CA ALA A 32 -17.18 -6.24 12.21
C ALA A 32 -15.66 -6.16 12.36
N LYS A 33 -15.02 -7.33 12.51
CA LYS A 33 -13.56 -7.44 12.58
C LYS A 33 -12.87 -6.98 11.28
N THR A 34 -13.50 -7.21 10.13
CA THR A 34 -13.05 -6.75 8.82
C THR A 34 -13.01 -5.22 8.72
N ALA A 35 -13.96 -4.52 9.33
CA ALA A 35 -13.99 -3.05 9.35
C ALA A 35 -12.85 -2.47 10.21
N ILE A 36 -12.46 -3.14 11.30
CA ILE A 36 -11.26 -2.76 12.08
C ILE A 36 -10.01 -2.90 11.21
N LEU A 37 -9.87 -4.00 10.49
CA LEU A 37 -8.71 -4.23 9.61
C LEU A 37 -8.67 -3.19 8.47
N ALA A 38 -9.83 -2.83 7.92
CA ALA A 38 -9.96 -1.77 6.90
C ALA A 38 -9.51 -0.41 7.43
N ASP A 39 -9.93 -0.03 8.66
CA ASP A 39 -9.52 1.23 9.29
C ASP A 39 -8.02 1.25 9.58
N LEU A 40 -7.45 0.14 10.07
CA LEU A 40 -6.01 0.00 10.25
C LEU A 40 -5.25 0.15 8.93
N ALA A 41 -5.74 -0.46 7.85
CA ALA A 41 -5.14 -0.32 6.53
C ALA A 41 -5.18 1.14 6.04
N LYS A 42 -6.32 1.81 6.18
CA LYS A 42 -6.47 3.24 5.85
C LYS A 42 -5.46 4.10 6.61
N ARG A 43 -5.34 3.90 7.93
CA ARG A 43 -4.38 4.62 8.78
C ARG A 43 -2.93 4.33 8.41
N ALA A 44 -2.59 3.07 8.12
CA ALA A 44 -1.25 2.68 7.71
C ALA A 44 -0.83 3.32 6.38
N VAL A 45 -1.75 3.42 5.41
CA VAL A 45 -1.50 4.12 4.14
C VAL A 45 -1.27 5.61 4.37
N ARG A 46 -2.07 6.26 5.21
CA ARG A 46 -2.00 7.71 5.45
C ARG A 46 -0.89 8.11 6.43
N GLY A 47 -0.41 7.19 7.27
CA GLY A 47 0.70 7.43 8.19
C GLY A 47 0.42 8.53 9.22
N ALA A 48 1.32 9.51 9.30
CA ALA A 48 1.27 10.57 10.32
C ALA A 48 0.09 11.55 10.14
N ALA A 49 -0.55 11.60 8.96
CA ALA A 49 -1.69 12.47 8.68
C ALA A 49 -2.96 11.67 8.32
N PRO A 50 -3.55 10.89 9.28
CA PRO A 50 -4.61 9.92 8.99
C PRO A 50 -5.91 10.56 8.47
N GLU A 51 -6.14 11.84 8.74
CA GLU A 51 -7.32 12.58 8.26
C GLU A 51 -7.13 13.17 6.85
N THR A 52 -5.87 13.33 6.40
CA THR A 52 -5.57 13.88 5.08
C THR A 52 -5.56 12.75 4.04
N PRO A 53 -6.28 12.87 2.91
CA PRO A 53 -6.19 11.93 1.81
C PRO A 53 -4.73 11.74 1.36
N LEU A 54 -4.35 10.52 0.96
CA LEU A 54 -2.95 10.20 0.65
C LEU A 54 -2.33 11.16 -0.38
N LEU A 55 -3.05 11.42 -1.46
CA LEU A 55 -2.54 12.25 -2.57
C LEU A 55 -2.48 13.75 -2.25
N ASP A 56 -3.12 14.19 -1.16
CA ASP A 56 -3.09 15.58 -0.69
C ASP A 56 -1.94 15.82 0.32
N GLN A 57 -1.22 14.77 0.72
CA GLN A 57 -0.06 14.86 1.62
C GLN A 57 1.18 15.34 0.85
N ASP A 58 2.12 15.99 1.57
CA ASP A 58 3.29 16.63 0.96
C ASP A 58 4.17 15.66 0.16
N ALA A 59 4.51 14.50 0.72
CA ALA A 59 5.41 13.55 0.06
C ALA A 59 4.82 12.95 -1.22
N PRO A 60 3.58 12.42 -1.25
CA PRO A 60 2.95 11.98 -2.51
C PRO A 60 2.78 13.11 -3.53
N ARG A 61 2.43 14.31 -3.07
CA ARG A 61 2.31 15.48 -3.96
C ARG A 61 3.65 15.84 -4.59
N ALA A 62 4.71 15.93 -3.77
CA ALA A 62 6.06 16.22 -4.25
C ALA A 62 6.57 15.17 -5.26
N ALA A 63 6.16 13.89 -5.12
CA ALA A 63 6.47 12.87 -6.10
C ALA A 63 5.78 13.13 -7.45
N ILE A 64 4.52 13.61 -7.44
CA ILE A 64 3.77 13.92 -8.66
C ILE A 64 4.30 15.20 -9.34
N GLU A 65 4.70 16.19 -8.54
CA GLU A 65 5.11 17.54 -8.99
C GLU A 65 6.61 17.66 -9.29
N GLY A 66 7.41 16.59 -9.18
CA GLY A 66 8.85 16.61 -9.48
C GLY A 66 9.16 17.18 -10.87
N ALA A 67 10.29 17.87 -10.98
CA ALA A 67 10.65 18.60 -12.20
C ALA A 67 10.97 17.70 -13.39
N THR A 68 11.45 16.47 -13.13
CA THR A 68 11.77 15.47 -14.15
C THR A 68 11.11 14.13 -13.82
N ALA A 69 10.91 13.27 -14.82
CA ALA A 69 10.40 11.92 -14.60
C ALA A 69 11.30 11.11 -13.65
N ALA A 70 12.62 11.28 -13.75
CA ALA A 70 13.57 10.61 -12.87
C ALA A 70 13.36 11.03 -11.40
N GLU A 71 13.25 12.33 -11.14
CA GLU A 71 12.98 12.87 -9.80
C GLU A 71 11.62 12.42 -9.25
N LYS A 72 10.57 12.45 -10.07
CA LYS A 72 9.24 11.92 -9.71
C LYS A 72 9.33 10.47 -9.25
N ILE A 73 10.02 9.62 -10.02
CA ILE A 73 10.17 8.20 -9.73
C ILE A 73 10.97 7.96 -8.45
N GLU A 74 12.05 8.69 -8.21
CA GLU A 74 12.86 8.57 -6.99
C GLU A 74 12.05 8.95 -5.74
N ARG A 75 11.34 10.08 -5.78
CA ARG A 75 10.47 10.52 -4.70
C ARG A 75 9.31 9.54 -4.46
N PHE A 76 8.72 9.04 -5.54
CA PHE A 76 7.68 8.01 -5.47
C PHE A 76 8.19 6.73 -4.81
N ALA A 77 9.35 6.22 -5.23
CA ALA A 77 9.93 5.00 -4.69
C ALA A 77 10.22 5.12 -3.19
N ALA A 78 10.79 6.24 -2.75
CA ALA A 78 11.01 6.52 -1.33
C ALA A 78 9.68 6.55 -0.55
N THR A 79 8.72 7.36 -1.02
CA THR A 79 7.40 7.50 -0.38
C THR A 79 6.64 6.18 -0.29
N VAL A 80 6.59 5.42 -1.39
CA VAL A 80 5.86 4.15 -1.45
C VAL A 80 6.53 3.07 -0.60
N THR A 81 7.85 3.08 -0.48
CA THR A 81 8.59 2.17 0.40
C THR A 81 8.19 2.36 1.86
N GLU A 82 8.08 3.60 2.33
CA GLU A 82 7.60 3.90 3.68
C GLU A 82 6.15 3.44 3.88
N ILE A 83 5.28 3.68 2.90
CA ILE A 83 3.88 3.24 2.94
C ILE A 83 3.82 1.71 3.00
N LEU A 84 4.59 1.01 2.17
CA LEU A 84 4.63 -0.45 2.15
C LEU A 84 5.16 -1.02 3.47
N GLY A 85 6.14 -0.39 4.10
CA GLY A 85 6.62 -0.79 5.42
C GLY A 85 5.51 -0.84 6.48
N ARG A 86 4.54 0.09 6.38
CA ARG A 86 3.39 0.15 7.30
C ARG A 86 2.23 -0.76 6.90
N ILE A 87 1.90 -0.78 5.59
CA ILE A 87 0.67 -1.45 5.12
C ILE A 87 0.87 -2.92 4.78
N ALA A 88 2.04 -3.36 4.32
CA ALA A 88 2.24 -4.71 3.83
C ALA A 88 1.94 -5.81 4.87
N PRO A 89 2.29 -5.67 6.16
CA PRO A 89 1.88 -6.64 7.18
C PRO A 89 0.36 -6.72 7.36
N ILE A 90 -0.38 -5.64 7.14
CA ILE A 90 -1.85 -5.59 7.26
C ILE A 90 -2.48 -6.27 6.04
N VAL A 91 -1.95 -6.01 4.84
CA VAL A 91 -2.38 -6.66 3.60
C VAL A 91 -2.14 -8.17 3.67
N ASP A 92 -1.04 -8.63 4.26
CA ASP A 92 -0.77 -10.06 4.45
C ASP A 92 -1.80 -10.73 5.36
N VAL A 93 -2.21 -10.06 6.45
CA VAL A 93 -3.33 -10.52 7.29
C VAL A 93 -4.64 -10.56 6.51
N ALA A 94 -4.94 -9.55 5.70
CA ALA A 94 -6.15 -9.53 4.87
C ALA A 94 -6.13 -10.64 3.81
N ARG A 95 -4.97 -10.92 3.21
CA ARG A 95 -4.75 -12.01 2.26
C ARG A 95 -5.00 -13.39 2.89
N ALA A 96 -4.48 -13.61 4.11
CA ALA A 96 -4.72 -14.85 4.84
C ALA A 96 -6.20 -14.99 5.22
N ALA A 97 -6.83 -13.92 5.69
CA ALA A 97 -8.25 -13.89 6.03
C ALA A 97 -9.15 -14.16 4.80
N ALA A 98 -8.79 -13.66 3.63
CA ALA A 98 -9.51 -13.85 2.38
C ALA A 98 -9.63 -15.32 1.93
N GLN A 99 -8.77 -16.20 2.45
CA GLN A 99 -8.86 -17.64 2.18
C GLN A 99 -9.95 -18.33 3.02
N ILE A 100 -10.48 -17.65 4.05
CA ILE A 100 -11.35 -18.23 5.06
C ILE A 100 -12.78 -17.68 4.95
N ASP A 101 -12.93 -16.38 4.69
CA ASP A 101 -14.24 -15.74 4.65
C ASP A 101 -14.39 -14.73 3.50
N GLY A 102 -15.63 -14.61 3.00
CA GLY A 102 -15.98 -13.79 1.83
C GLY A 102 -15.81 -12.29 2.08
N ASP A 103 -16.12 -11.79 3.27
CA ASP A 103 -16.01 -10.36 3.58
C ASP A 103 -14.55 -9.92 3.60
N SER A 104 -13.65 -10.77 4.13
CA SER A 104 -12.22 -10.56 4.06
C SER A 104 -11.68 -10.61 2.63
N ALA A 105 -12.23 -11.46 1.77
CA ALA A 105 -11.88 -11.51 0.35
C ALA A 105 -12.30 -10.21 -0.37
N VAL A 106 -13.46 -9.66 -0.05
CA VAL A 106 -13.91 -8.35 -0.56
C VAL A 106 -12.97 -7.24 -0.07
N LEU A 107 -12.62 -7.23 1.21
CA LEU A 107 -11.67 -6.27 1.78
C LEU A 107 -10.33 -6.34 1.06
N TYR A 108 -9.72 -7.53 0.95
CA TYR A 108 -8.42 -7.70 0.30
C TYR A 108 -8.43 -7.16 -1.13
N ARG A 109 -9.47 -7.47 -1.91
CA ARG A 109 -9.64 -6.94 -3.27
C ARG A 109 -9.74 -5.42 -3.28
N SER A 110 -10.56 -4.85 -2.39
CA SER A 110 -10.76 -3.39 -2.31
C SER A 110 -9.47 -2.61 -1.97
N LEU A 111 -8.58 -3.19 -1.15
CA LEU A 111 -7.27 -2.62 -0.86
C LEU A 111 -6.41 -2.52 -2.13
N HIS A 112 -6.39 -3.57 -2.95
CA HIS A 112 -5.66 -3.57 -4.23
C HIS A 112 -6.28 -2.62 -5.27
N GLU A 113 -7.60 -2.54 -5.34
CA GLU A 113 -8.30 -1.59 -6.23
C GLU A 113 -8.02 -0.14 -5.81
N GLY A 114 -8.05 0.16 -4.51
CA GLY A 114 -7.70 1.46 -3.97
C GLY A 114 -6.27 1.86 -4.31
N ARG A 115 -5.32 0.93 -4.15
CA ARG A 115 -3.92 1.13 -4.53
C ARG A 115 -3.79 1.41 -6.03
N ARG A 116 -4.46 0.64 -6.89
CA ARG A 116 -4.43 0.83 -8.35
C ARG A 116 -4.92 2.21 -8.77
N ARG A 117 -5.97 2.73 -8.12
CA ARG A 117 -6.47 4.10 -8.38
C ARG A 117 -5.42 5.16 -8.01
N ASN A 118 -4.77 5.04 -6.85
CA ASN A 118 -3.73 5.99 -6.43
C ASN A 118 -2.51 5.94 -7.35
N LEU A 119 -2.07 4.75 -7.74
CA LEU A 119 -0.94 4.58 -8.67
C LEU A 119 -1.22 5.15 -10.05
N ASN A 120 -2.49 5.12 -10.52
CA ASN A 120 -2.87 5.71 -11.78
C ASN A 120 -2.64 7.22 -11.84
N VAL A 121 -2.80 7.92 -10.70
CA VAL A 121 -2.52 9.37 -10.64
C VAL A 121 -1.02 9.62 -10.83
N PHE A 122 -0.16 8.81 -10.20
CA PHE A 122 1.27 8.91 -10.41
C PHE A 122 1.68 8.52 -11.85
N ALA A 123 1.13 7.42 -12.39
CA ALA A 123 1.39 7.00 -13.78
C ALA A 123 1.01 8.12 -14.77
N ALA A 124 -0.12 8.79 -14.55
CA ALA A 124 -0.55 9.91 -15.39
C ALA A 124 0.44 11.10 -15.33
N SER A 125 1.11 11.33 -14.21
CA SER A 125 2.11 12.39 -14.09
C SER A 125 3.38 12.12 -14.91
N LEU A 126 3.60 10.86 -15.32
CA LEU A 126 4.72 10.44 -16.16
C LEU A 126 4.37 10.41 -17.66
N ALA A 127 3.12 10.72 -18.05
CA ALA A 127 2.64 10.57 -19.42
C ALA A 127 3.54 11.20 -20.49
N PRO A 128 4.15 12.40 -20.30
CA PRO A 128 5.01 13.01 -21.31
C PRO A 128 6.33 12.25 -21.55
N ASP A 129 6.77 11.46 -20.56
CA ASP A 129 8.09 10.84 -20.54
C ASP A 129 8.02 9.31 -20.72
N LEU A 130 6.82 8.76 -20.94
CA LEU A 130 6.65 7.32 -21.15
C LEU A 130 7.33 6.88 -22.47
N ARG A 131 7.98 5.72 -22.44
CA ARG A 131 8.56 5.14 -23.65
C ARG A 131 7.53 4.95 -24.77
N ALA A 132 7.99 5.03 -25.99
CA ALA A 132 7.12 4.88 -27.16
C ALA A 132 6.26 3.60 -27.11
N GLY A 133 4.96 3.75 -27.32
CA GLY A 133 4.00 2.68 -27.32
C GLY A 133 3.50 2.23 -25.94
N LEU A 134 4.00 2.82 -24.83
CA LEU A 134 3.49 2.55 -23.49
C LEU A 134 2.39 3.54 -23.13
N SER A 135 1.19 3.05 -22.82
CA SER A 135 0.11 3.90 -22.32
C SER A 135 0.23 4.16 -20.81
N VAL A 136 -0.49 5.19 -20.32
CA VAL A 136 -0.62 5.44 -18.86
C VAL A 136 -1.19 4.21 -18.14
N SER A 137 -2.12 3.50 -18.76
CA SER A 137 -2.69 2.27 -18.21
C SER A 137 -1.64 1.17 -18.06
N ASP A 138 -0.78 0.99 -19.07
CA ASP A 138 0.30 0.00 -19.01
C ASP A 138 1.33 0.38 -17.93
N ALA A 139 1.70 1.66 -17.86
CA ALA A 139 2.58 2.17 -16.80
C ALA A 139 1.99 1.92 -15.40
N ASN A 140 0.68 2.16 -15.22
CA ASN A 140 -0.03 1.88 -13.98
C ASN A 140 0.05 0.38 -13.60
N GLU A 141 -0.07 -0.52 -14.57
CA GLU A 141 0.04 -1.97 -14.35
C GLU A 141 1.47 -2.35 -13.90
N GLU A 142 2.52 -1.76 -14.50
CA GLU A 142 3.89 -1.99 -14.05
C GLU A 142 4.12 -1.48 -12.63
N LEU A 143 3.66 -0.27 -12.32
CA LEU A 143 3.72 0.27 -10.95
C LEU A 143 2.96 -0.61 -9.95
N TRP A 144 1.79 -1.12 -10.35
CA TRP A 144 0.97 -1.97 -9.50
C TRP A 144 1.65 -3.31 -9.17
N ARG A 145 2.39 -3.90 -10.13
CA ARG A 145 3.17 -5.12 -9.92
C ARG A 145 4.38 -4.86 -9.04
N LEU A 146 5.21 -3.86 -9.40
CA LEU A 146 6.48 -3.58 -8.73
C LEU A 146 6.31 -3.09 -7.29
N ALA A 147 5.34 -2.21 -7.04
CA ALA A 147 5.06 -1.65 -5.72
C ALA A 147 4.04 -2.51 -4.93
N SER A 148 3.97 -3.85 -5.15
CA SER A 148 3.02 -4.68 -4.44
C SER A 148 3.46 -4.95 -2.99
N PRO A 149 2.52 -4.98 -2.03
CA PRO A 149 2.82 -5.35 -0.65
C PRO A 149 3.41 -6.76 -0.53
N GLU A 150 2.99 -7.69 -1.38
CA GLU A 150 3.45 -9.06 -1.41
C GLU A 150 4.90 -9.15 -1.88
N LEU A 151 5.25 -8.44 -2.96
CA LEU A 151 6.62 -8.39 -3.46
C LEU A 151 7.54 -7.69 -2.44
N TYR A 152 7.06 -6.60 -1.83
CA TYR A 152 7.79 -5.93 -0.74
C TYR A 152 8.13 -6.91 0.39
N LEU A 153 7.14 -7.66 0.89
CA LEU A 153 7.37 -8.64 1.95
C LEU A 153 8.33 -9.74 1.52
N LEU A 154 8.22 -10.22 0.29
CA LEU A 154 9.14 -11.23 -0.25
C LEU A 154 10.58 -10.71 -0.25
N LEU A 155 10.81 -9.52 -0.78
CA LEU A 155 12.16 -8.96 -0.92
C LEU A 155 12.76 -8.56 0.44
N ILE A 156 11.97 -7.96 1.34
CA ILE A 156 12.45 -7.54 2.67
C ILE A 156 12.59 -8.73 3.63
N LYS A 157 11.53 -9.53 3.81
CA LYS A 157 11.51 -10.57 4.84
C LYS A 157 12.22 -11.87 4.44
N ILE A 158 12.12 -12.24 3.17
CA ILE A 158 12.72 -13.48 2.67
C ILE A 158 14.06 -13.19 1.99
N GLY A 159 14.11 -12.15 1.16
CA GLY A 159 15.31 -11.73 0.43
C GLY A 159 16.34 -10.98 1.28
N GLY A 160 15.98 -10.51 2.47
CA GLY A 160 16.88 -9.77 3.36
C GLY A 160 17.25 -8.37 2.86
N MET A 161 16.51 -7.83 1.89
CA MET A 161 16.75 -6.49 1.36
C MET A 161 16.43 -5.42 2.41
N THR A 162 17.22 -4.35 2.49
CA THR A 162 16.89 -3.20 3.33
C THR A 162 15.83 -2.32 2.66
N ALA A 163 15.15 -1.47 3.44
CA ALA A 163 14.15 -0.54 2.89
C ALA A 163 14.78 0.42 1.86
N ASP A 164 15.97 0.93 2.13
CA ASP A 164 16.70 1.82 1.21
C ASP A 164 17.06 1.10 -0.09
N ALA A 165 17.59 -0.13 -0.01
CA ALA A 165 17.89 -0.94 -1.19
C ALA A 165 16.62 -1.28 -2.00
N TYR A 166 15.47 -1.48 -1.33
CA TYR A 166 14.20 -1.67 -2.00
C TYR A 166 13.75 -0.40 -2.74
N ALA A 167 13.89 0.78 -2.12
CA ALA A 167 13.55 2.05 -2.77
C ALA A 167 14.41 2.29 -4.02
N GLU A 168 15.72 2.05 -3.94
CA GLU A 168 16.64 2.16 -5.08
C GLU A 168 16.27 1.17 -6.19
N TRP A 169 16.07 -0.10 -5.84
CA TRP A 169 15.65 -1.15 -6.78
C TRP A 169 14.33 -0.78 -7.46
N LEU A 170 13.34 -0.31 -6.68
CA LEU A 170 12.04 0.08 -7.21
C LEU A 170 12.17 1.24 -8.20
N ALA A 171 12.93 2.28 -7.84
CA ALA A 171 13.16 3.42 -8.73
C ALA A 171 13.83 3.00 -10.04
N GLN A 172 14.89 2.18 -10.00
CA GLN A 172 15.57 1.69 -11.19
C GLN A 172 14.66 0.81 -12.05
N SER A 173 13.89 -0.09 -11.42
CA SER A 173 12.96 -0.98 -12.13
C SER A 173 11.87 -0.18 -12.85
N ILE A 174 11.29 0.83 -12.18
CA ILE A 174 10.29 1.70 -12.81
C ILE A 174 10.91 2.46 -13.99
N LYS A 175 12.06 3.11 -13.81
CA LYS A 175 12.75 3.83 -14.88
C LYS A 175 12.98 2.93 -16.10
N ALA A 176 13.50 1.73 -15.90
CA ALA A 176 13.79 0.78 -16.96
C ALA A 176 12.54 0.31 -17.73
N LEU A 177 11.40 0.17 -17.05
CA LEU A 177 10.18 -0.38 -17.64
C LEU A 177 9.27 0.68 -18.26
N VAL A 178 9.26 1.91 -17.71
CA VAL A 178 8.27 2.90 -18.14
C VAL A 178 8.86 4.09 -18.91
N LEU A 179 10.13 4.45 -18.71
CA LEU A 179 10.74 5.58 -19.43
C LEU A 179 11.34 5.14 -20.76
N GLY A 180 11.35 6.04 -21.73
CA GLY A 180 12.08 5.89 -22.99
C GLY A 180 13.61 6.03 -22.78
N PRO A 181 14.41 5.56 -23.74
CA PRO A 181 15.83 5.89 -23.76
C PRO A 181 15.98 7.41 -23.92
N HIS A 182 16.81 8.00 -23.07
CA HIS A 182 17.23 9.40 -23.17
C HIS A 182 18.31 9.55 -24.20
#